data_0c1467ef5cdd263e2be20d3e9ecc97c7
#
_entry.id   0c1467ef5cdd263e2be20d3e9ecc97c7
#
_cell.length_a   1.000
_cell.length_b   1.000
_cell.length_c   1.000
_cell.angle_alpha   90.00
_cell.angle_beta   90.00
_cell.angle_gamma   90.00
#
_symmetry.space_group_name_H-M   'P 1'
#
loop_
_entity.id
_entity.type
_entity.pdbx_description
1 polymer ?
#
loop_
_entity_poly.entity_id
_entity_poly.type
_entity_poly.pdbx_seq_one_letter_code
_entity_poly.pdbx_strand_id
1 'polypeptide(L)'
;VNDRERAAAAPVRTVVFAYHNVGARCLRVLRAQGAIVSLVVTHDDDPAEIQWFERVADVADELGLPWIAPDDPNHPDVVARIRALAPDFLFSFYYRRMLKQPLLQVAPRGALNLHGSLLPRYRGRAPVNWAVLNGERHTGATLHYMDERPDAGDIVAAQSVPILPDDTAREVFDKVTVAAEICLDGVFPALVAGTAPRLRNAIEVGSYFGGRTPEDGRIDWSKPATVLHDLVRAVAPPYPGALTSVSGRPARVLRTRVLDAAAPAGAPVLALRADAPGTTSESLVAICGGGGTLRIDALEIDGEHHTPAMVRARFGDTALPLG
;
A
#
# COMPACT_ATOMS: atom_id res chain seq x y z
N VAL A 1 31.51 12.05 10.61
CA VAL A 1 30.77 11.82 11.86
C VAL A 1 31.46 10.69 12.61
N ASN A 2 31.88 10.98 13.83
CA ASN A 2 32.83 10.22 14.61
C ASN A 2 32.30 8.86 15.07
N ASP A 3 32.99 7.77 14.70
CA ASP A 3 32.73 6.37 15.13
C ASP A 3 33.03 6.08 16.63
N ARG A 4 33.25 7.08 17.45
CA ARG A 4 33.76 6.91 18.84
C ARG A 4 32.73 7.07 19.95
N GLU A 5 31.45 7.32 19.67
CA GLU A 5 30.42 7.53 20.72
C GLU A 5 29.20 6.59 20.64
N ARG A 6 29.28 5.46 19.98
CA ARG A 6 28.34 4.37 20.25
C ARG A 6 28.77 3.67 21.55
N ALA A 7 28.47 4.29 22.69
CA ALA A 7 28.37 3.53 23.92
C ALA A 7 27.40 2.37 23.64
N ALA A 8 27.93 1.14 23.63
CA ALA A 8 27.18 -0.05 23.25
C ALA A 8 26.02 -0.27 24.23
N ALA A 9 24.86 0.33 23.93
CA ALA A 9 23.63 -0.07 24.60
C ALA A 9 23.45 -1.57 24.36
N ALA A 10 23.03 -2.29 25.39
CA ALA A 10 22.79 -3.73 25.25
C ALA A 10 21.83 -3.98 24.09
N PRO A 11 22.11 -4.98 23.24
CA PRO A 11 21.25 -5.25 22.09
C PRO A 11 19.83 -5.59 22.55
N VAL A 12 18.83 -4.95 21.95
CA VAL A 12 17.42 -5.17 22.27
C VAL A 12 16.91 -6.46 21.65
N ARG A 13 16.10 -7.22 22.41
CA ARG A 13 15.40 -8.40 21.92
C ARG A 13 14.08 -8.00 21.33
N THR A 14 13.76 -8.52 20.16
CA THR A 14 12.52 -8.22 19.46
C THR A 14 11.80 -9.49 18.98
N VAL A 15 10.48 -9.45 18.97
CA VAL A 15 9.66 -10.36 18.18
C VAL A 15 8.98 -9.53 17.11
N VAL A 16 9.01 -10.01 15.87
CA VAL A 16 8.59 -9.26 14.69
C VAL A 16 7.44 -9.97 14.01
N PHE A 17 6.28 -9.32 13.96
CA PHE A 17 5.12 -9.72 13.16
C PHE A 17 5.26 -9.04 11.80
N ALA A 18 5.44 -9.78 10.73
CA ALA A 18 5.80 -9.20 9.45
C ALA A 18 5.10 -9.89 8.28
N TYR A 19 4.74 -9.10 7.29
CA TYR A 19 4.23 -9.59 6.02
C TYR A 19 4.58 -8.62 4.89
N HIS A 20 4.61 -9.14 3.64
CA HIS A 20 4.83 -8.32 2.46
C HIS A 20 6.23 -7.67 2.38
N ASN A 21 6.50 -6.87 1.33
CA ASN A 21 7.79 -6.19 1.14
C ASN A 21 8.18 -5.30 2.33
N VAL A 22 7.23 -4.59 2.94
CA VAL A 22 7.51 -3.76 4.12
C VAL A 22 8.02 -4.62 5.27
N GLY A 23 7.38 -5.78 5.50
CA GLY A 23 7.82 -6.72 6.52
C GLY A 23 9.22 -7.26 6.27
N ALA A 24 9.49 -7.71 5.05
CA ALA A 24 10.79 -8.22 4.61
C ALA A 24 11.91 -7.20 4.77
N ARG A 25 11.67 -5.96 4.31
CA ARG A 25 12.64 -4.88 4.33
C ARG A 25 12.90 -4.36 5.75
N CYS A 26 11.86 -4.13 6.55
CA CYS A 26 12.01 -3.70 7.94
C CYS A 26 12.68 -4.77 8.82
N LEU A 27 12.50 -6.05 8.52
CA LEU A 27 13.22 -7.14 9.20
C LEU A 27 14.74 -7.04 8.97
N ARG A 28 15.15 -6.77 7.73
CA ARG A 28 16.57 -6.52 7.39
C ARG A 28 17.12 -5.27 8.10
N VAL A 29 16.32 -4.19 8.18
CA VAL A 29 16.71 -2.98 8.93
C VAL A 29 16.99 -3.29 10.40
N LEU A 30 16.09 -4.00 11.09
CA LEU A 30 16.30 -4.39 12.50
C LEU A 30 17.59 -5.20 12.67
N ARG A 31 17.87 -6.13 11.78
CA ARG A 31 19.10 -6.93 11.79
C ARG A 31 20.35 -6.06 11.57
N ALA A 32 20.30 -5.15 10.59
CA ALA A 32 21.40 -4.22 10.30
C ALA A 32 21.69 -3.26 11.47
N GLN A 33 20.65 -2.87 12.21
CA GLN A 33 20.75 -2.05 13.42
C GLN A 33 21.20 -2.85 14.67
N GLY A 34 21.46 -4.16 14.56
CA GLY A 34 21.95 -4.99 15.65
C GLY A 34 20.87 -5.48 16.63
N ALA A 35 19.59 -5.42 16.27
CA ALA A 35 18.52 -6.02 17.05
C ALA A 35 18.66 -7.56 17.09
N ILE A 36 18.39 -8.15 18.27
CA ILE A 36 18.22 -9.61 18.40
C ILE A 36 16.79 -9.95 18.06
N VAL A 37 16.54 -10.38 16.83
CA VAL A 37 15.21 -10.88 16.42
C VAL A 37 15.08 -12.32 16.91
N SER A 38 14.35 -12.52 18.01
CA SER A 38 14.19 -13.81 18.67
C SER A 38 13.15 -14.70 17.99
N LEU A 39 12.20 -14.12 17.25
CA LEU A 39 11.16 -14.82 16.50
C LEU A 39 10.55 -13.90 15.45
N VAL A 40 10.32 -14.43 14.27
CA VAL A 40 9.48 -13.81 13.22
C VAL A 40 8.13 -14.53 13.20
N VAL A 41 7.05 -13.79 13.23
CA VAL A 41 5.68 -14.29 13.07
C VAL A 41 5.15 -13.75 11.74
N THR A 42 4.82 -14.64 10.83
CA THR A 42 4.34 -14.26 9.49
C THR A 42 3.04 -14.99 9.15
N HIS A 43 2.65 -15.00 7.89
CA HIS A 43 1.51 -15.75 7.36
C HIS A 43 1.99 -16.79 6.38
N ASP A 44 1.27 -17.90 6.29
CA ASP A 44 1.32 -18.74 5.10
C ASP A 44 0.67 -17.96 3.96
N ASP A 45 1.31 -17.98 2.80
CA ASP A 45 0.80 -17.28 1.63
C ASP A 45 -0.42 -18.01 1.07
N ASP A 46 -1.46 -17.24 0.72
CA ASP A 46 -2.65 -17.79 0.06
C ASP A 46 -2.29 -18.13 -1.40
N PRO A 47 -2.39 -19.41 -1.83
CA PRO A 47 -2.09 -19.80 -3.19
C PRO A 47 -3.04 -19.18 -4.23
N ALA A 48 -4.18 -18.64 -3.82
CA ALA A 48 -5.11 -17.92 -4.68
C ALA A 48 -4.76 -16.43 -4.84
N GLU A 49 -3.86 -15.88 -4.01
CA GLU A 49 -3.40 -14.49 -4.11
C GLU A 49 -2.25 -14.38 -5.12
N ILE A 50 -2.31 -13.39 -6.02
CA ILE A 50 -1.17 -13.07 -6.88
C ILE A 50 -0.03 -12.56 -6.01
N GLN A 51 1.01 -13.38 -5.87
CA GLN A 51 2.17 -13.04 -5.05
C GLN A 51 3.13 -12.14 -5.85
N TRP A 52 3.12 -10.85 -5.54
CA TRP A 52 3.96 -9.84 -6.16
C TRP A 52 4.95 -9.20 -5.18
N PHE A 53 5.14 -9.83 -4.03
CA PHE A 53 5.98 -9.37 -2.93
C PHE A 53 6.89 -10.50 -2.44
N GLU A 54 7.94 -10.10 -1.74
CA GLU A 54 8.91 -11.00 -1.13
C GLU A 54 8.28 -11.70 0.09
N ARG A 55 8.49 -13.00 0.21
CA ARG A 55 7.99 -13.79 1.34
C ARG A 55 8.86 -13.53 2.57
N VAL A 56 8.23 -13.16 3.67
CA VAL A 56 8.94 -12.91 4.93
C VAL A 56 9.56 -14.19 5.49
N ALA A 57 8.95 -15.35 5.27
CA ALA A 57 9.52 -16.64 5.66
C ALA A 57 10.88 -16.90 4.98
N ASP A 58 10.97 -16.65 3.66
CA ASP A 58 12.22 -16.83 2.90
C ASP A 58 13.32 -15.86 3.41
N VAL A 59 12.95 -14.62 3.75
CA VAL A 59 13.87 -13.64 4.34
C VAL A 59 14.32 -14.07 5.74
N ALA A 60 13.42 -14.65 6.54
CA ALA A 60 13.78 -15.18 7.86
C ALA A 60 14.78 -16.34 7.74
N ASP A 61 14.57 -17.26 6.79
CA ASP A 61 15.48 -18.37 6.49
C ASP A 61 16.85 -17.84 6.00
N GLU A 62 16.87 -16.87 5.06
CA GLU A 62 18.09 -16.18 4.58
C GLU A 62 18.92 -15.59 5.74
N LEU A 63 18.23 -14.98 6.72
CA LEU A 63 18.85 -14.34 7.88
C LEU A 63 19.15 -15.30 9.04
N GLY A 64 18.81 -16.58 8.91
CA GLY A 64 18.97 -17.59 9.96
C GLY A 64 18.08 -17.32 11.18
N LEU A 65 16.89 -16.75 11.00
CA LEU A 65 15.95 -16.39 12.06
C LEU A 65 14.85 -17.44 12.23
N PRO A 66 14.50 -17.83 13.47
CA PRO A 66 13.35 -18.69 13.68
C PRO A 66 12.05 -17.97 13.29
N TRP A 67 11.15 -18.68 12.62
CA TRP A 67 9.85 -18.13 12.27
C TRP A 67 8.70 -19.12 12.47
N ILE A 68 7.48 -18.59 12.55
CA ILE A 68 6.21 -19.33 12.61
C ILE A 68 5.13 -18.59 11.83
N ALA A 69 4.13 -19.34 11.34
CA ALA A 69 2.93 -18.81 10.68
C ALA A 69 1.66 -19.35 11.38
N PRO A 70 1.29 -18.85 12.56
CA PRO A 70 0.14 -19.35 13.31
C PRO A 70 -1.18 -18.89 12.69
N ASP A 71 -2.22 -19.75 12.75
CA ASP A 71 -3.58 -19.37 12.35
C ASP A 71 -4.18 -18.25 13.22
N ASP A 72 -3.86 -18.23 14.52
CA ASP A 72 -4.22 -17.15 15.42
C ASP A 72 -2.98 -16.70 16.22
N PRO A 73 -2.44 -15.50 15.98
CA PRO A 73 -1.30 -14.97 16.73
C PRO A 73 -1.64 -14.74 18.22
N ASN A 74 -2.93 -14.65 18.56
CA ASN A 74 -3.40 -14.40 19.92
C ASN A 74 -3.71 -15.72 20.69
N HIS A 75 -3.49 -16.89 20.07
CA HIS A 75 -3.68 -18.17 20.76
C HIS A 75 -2.80 -18.20 22.02
N PRO A 76 -3.30 -18.70 23.18
CA PRO A 76 -2.56 -18.72 24.44
C PRO A 76 -1.15 -19.32 24.33
N ASP A 77 -0.98 -20.39 23.56
CA ASP A 77 0.33 -21.03 23.37
C ASP A 77 1.32 -20.15 22.60
N VAL A 78 0.84 -19.41 21.59
CA VAL A 78 1.67 -18.46 20.85
C VAL A 78 2.09 -17.31 21.76
N VAL A 79 1.16 -16.76 22.54
CA VAL A 79 1.44 -15.71 23.53
C VAL A 79 2.43 -16.20 24.58
N ALA A 80 2.26 -17.42 25.10
CA ALA A 80 3.17 -18.04 26.08
C ALA A 80 4.58 -18.23 25.48
N ARG A 81 4.67 -18.72 24.23
CA ARG A 81 5.93 -18.88 23.51
C ARG A 81 6.66 -17.53 23.35
N ILE A 82 5.94 -16.48 22.93
CA ILE A 82 6.53 -15.15 22.76
C ILE A 82 6.97 -14.58 24.11
N ARG A 83 6.16 -14.73 25.16
CA ARG A 83 6.52 -14.29 26.52
C ARG A 83 7.78 -14.98 27.04
N ALA A 84 7.99 -16.26 26.77
CA ALA A 84 9.18 -16.99 27.16
C ALA A 84 10.47 -16.46 26.51
N LEU A 85 10.36 -15.79 25.36
CA LEU A 85 11.49 -15.14 24.68
C LEU A 85 11.91 -13.83 25.35
N ALA A 86 11.11 -13.30 26.29
CA ALA A 86 11.33 -12.04 27.00
C ALA A 86 11.75 -10.88 26.06
N PRO A 87 10.95 -10.52 25.04
CA PRO A 87 11.29 -9.44 24.11
C PRO A 87 11.18 -8.09 24.80
N ASP A 88 12.09 -7.17 24.47
CA ASP A 88 12.00 -5.76 24.86
C ASP A 88 10.90 -5.03 24.08
N PHE A 89 10.78 -5.34 22.78
CA PHE A 89 9.79 -4.77 21.86
C PHE A 89 9.08 -5.86 21.05
N LEU A 90 7.82 -5.60 20.72
CA LEU A 90 7.15 -6.22 19.60
C LEU A 90 7.08 -5.22 18.44
N PHE A 91 7.39 -5.67 17.23
CA PHE A 91 7.17 -4.90 16.02
C PHE A 91 6.13 -5.57 15.13
N SER A 92 5.28 -4.78 14.50
CA SER A 92 4.32 -5.20 13.48
C SER A 92 4.59 -4.41 12.20
N PHE A 93 4.86 -5.13 11.10
CA PHE A 93 5.13 -4.56 9.78
C PHE A 93 4.19 -5.19 8.75
N TYR A 94 3.07 -4.53 8.47
CA TYR A 94 2.05 -5.02 7.53
C TYR A 94 1.46 -6.40 7.86
N TYR A 95 1.55 -6.83 9.10
CA TYR A 95 0.92 -8.07 9.55
C TYR A 95 -0.61 -7.95 9.49
N ARG A 96 -1.30 -8.92 8.88
CA ARG A 96 -2.71 -8.79 8.49
C ARG A 96 -3.71 -9.05 9.62
N ARG A 97 -3.27 -9.57 10.76
CA ARG A 97 -4.16 -9.92 11.90
C ARG A 97 -3.96 -8.95 13.05
N MET A 98 -5.05 -8.67 13.75
CA MET A 98 -5.02 -7.82 14.95
C MET A 98 -4.29 -8.53 16.09
N LEU A 99 -3.38 -7.82 16.75
CA LEU A 99 -2.71 -8.25 17.97
C LEU A 99 -3.51 -7.72 19.17
N LYS A 100 -3.95 -8.64 20.06
CA LYS A 100 -4.79 -8.30 21.21
C LYS A 100 -3.96 -8.00 22.46
N GLN A 101 -4.60 -7.38 23.46
CA GLN A 101 -3.98 -6.96 24.72
C GLN A 101 -3.02 -7.96 25.38
N PRO A 102 -3.35 -9.25 25.54
CA PRO A 102 -2.44 -10.20 26.16
C PRO A 102 -1.09 -10.33 25.44
N LEU A 103 -1.08 -10.09 24.11
CA LEU A 103 0.12 -10.13 23.29
C LEU A 103 0.84 -8.77 23.34
N LEU A 104 0.11 -7.66 23.20
CA LEU A 104 0.69 -6.30 23.22
C LEU A 104 1.44 -6.00 24.52
N GLN A 105 1.01 -6.61 25.65
CA GLN A 105 1.61 -6.43 26.97
C GLN A 105 2.82 -7.32 27.25
N VAL A 106 3.21 -8.18 26.30
CA VAL A 106 4.37 -9.08 26.51
C VAL A 106 5.68 -8.30 26.57
N ALA A 107 5.80 -7.24 25.76
CA ALA A 107 7.03 -6.47 25.65
C ALA A 107 6.98 -5.22 26.56
N PRO A 108 7.86 -5.12 27.58
CA PRO A 108 7.80 -4.02 28.56
C PRO A 108 8.11 -2.65 27.99
N ARG A 109 8.85 -2.57 26.87
CA ARG A 109 9.19 -1.32 26.19
C ARG A 109 8.15 -0.93 25.14
N GLY A 110 7.21 -1.82 24.83
CA GLY A 110 6.04 -1.58 23.99
C GLY A 110 5.96 -2.43 22.74
N ALA A 111 4.77 -2.38 22.15
CA ALA A 111 4.46 -2.97 20.87
C ALA A 111 4.26 -1.82 19.85
N LEU A 112 4.98 -1.87 18.74
CA LEU A 112 4.96 -0.82 17.71
C LEU A 112 4.47 -1.39 16.39
N ASN A 113 3.68 -0.59 15.66
CA ASN A 113 3.24 -0.90 14.30
C ASN A 113 3.75 0.14 13.32
N LEU A 114 4.15 -0.31 12.14
CA LEU A 114 4.47 0.57 11.04
C LEU A 114 3.31 0.56 10.04
N HIS A 115 2.60 1.69 10.01
CA HIS A 115 1.43 1.88 9.19
C HIS A 115 1.75 2.65 7.91
N GLY A 116 1.13 2.26 6.78
CA GLY A 116 1.42 2.77 5.44
C GLY A 116 0.71 4.09 5.09
N SER A 117 0.62 5.02 6.05
CA SER A 117 0.12 6.38 5.83
C SER A 117 0.79 7.37 6.77
N LEU A 118 0.50 8.66 6.58
CA LEU A 118 0.83 9.72 7.53
C LEU A 118 -0.31 9.86 8.56
N LEU A 119 -0.19 9.14 9.69
CA LEU A 119 -1.17 9.22 10.78
C LEU A 119 -1.32 10.66 11.30
N PRO A 120 -2.54 11.07 11.68
CA PRO A 120 -3.76 10.31 11.92
C PRO A 120 -4.63 10.04 10.68
N ARG A 121 -4.18 10.42 9.47
CA ARG A 121 -4.93 10.21 8.23
C ARG A 121 -4.78 8.78 7.72
N TYR A 122 -5.82 8.25 7.08
CA TYR A 122 -5.82 6.92 6.45
C TYR A 122 -5.48 5.78 7.40
N ARG A 123 -6.02 5.81 8.63
CA ARG A 123 -6.00 4.65 9.53
C ARG A 123 -6.83 3.50 8.95
N GLY A 124 -6.56 2.27 9.37
CA GLY A 124 -7.29 1.09 8.95
C GLY A 124 -6.64 0.35 7.80
N ARG A 125 -7.43 -0.08 6.80
CA ARG A 125 -6.97 -1.00 5.76
C ARG A 125 -6.69 -0.31 4.43
N ALA A 126 -5.75 -0.86 3.66
CA ALA A 126 -5.37 -0.38 2.32
C ALA A 126 -5.08 1.13 2.23
N PRO A 127 -4.30 1.73 3.17
CA PRO A 127 -4.11 3.18 3.25
C PRO A 127 -3.53 3.79 1.98
N VAL A 128 -2.61 3.09 1.32
CA VAL A 128 -1.98 3.55 0.07
C VAL A 128 -3.02 3.68 -1.05
N ASN A 129 -3.87 2.65 -1.24
CA ASN A 129 -4.92 2.69 -2.27
C ASN A 129 -5.92 3.82 -2.01
N TRP A 130 -6.32 4.02 -0.74
CA TRP A 130 -7.22 5.12 -0.37
C TRP A 130 -6.59 6.50 -0.57
N ALA A 131 -5.29 6.66 -0.29
CA ALA A 131 -4.60 7.93 -0.54
C ALA A 131 -4.55 8.26 -2.04
N VAL A 132 -4.26 7.27 -2.89
CA VAL A 132 -4.25 7.42 -4.35
C VAL A 132 -5.66 7.73 -4.86
N LEU A 133 -6.67 6.98 -4.43
CA LEU A 133 -8.07 7.16 -4.83
C LEU A 133 -8.62 8.56 -4.49
N ASN A 134 -8.20 9.10 -3.34
CA ASN A 134 -8.61 10.44 -2.91
C ASN A 134 -7.75 11.58 -3.50
N GLY A 135 -6.88 11.29 -4.46
CA GLY A 135 -6.07 12.29 -5.16
C GLY A 135 -5.04 12.99 -4.27
N GLU A 136 -4.59 12.32 -3.19
CA GLU A 136 -3.56 12.88 -2.32
C GLU A 136 -2.24 13.08 -3.08
N ARG A 137 -1.52 14.12 -2.71
CA ARG A 137 -0.20 14.44 -3.29
C ARG A 137 0.95 13.88 -2.48
N HIS A 138 0.70 13.47 -1.24
CA HIS A 138 1.68 12.88 -0.33
C HIS A 138 1.02 11.79 0.50
N THR A 139 1.80 10.75 0.79
CA THR A 139 1.52 9.73 1.79
C THR A 139 2.83 9.37 2.48
N GLY A 140 2.91 8.25 3.15
CA GLY A 140 4.17 7.84 3.79
C GLY A 140 4.00 6.63 4.68
N ALA A 141 4.92 6.50 5.62
CA ALA A 141 4.92 5.48 6.65
C ALA A 141 5.01 6.14 8.03
N THR A 142 4.27 5.62 9.00
CA THR A 142 4.27 6.07 10.39
C THR A 142 4.53 4.90 11.32
N LEU A 143 5.58 4.99 12.14
CA LEU A 143 5.83 4.09 13.26
C LEU A 143 5.10 4.65 14.49
N HIS A 144 4.23 3.84 15.10
CA HIS A 144 3.44 4.24 16.26
C HIS A 144 3.33 3.09 17.28
N TYR A 145 3.05 3.40 18.53
CA TYR A 145 2.69 2.40 19.54
C TYR A 145 1.34 1.79 19.21
N MET A 146 1.20 0.49 19.44
CA MET A 146 -0.08 -0.20 19.32
C MET A 146 -0.89 -0.07 20.60
N ASP A 147 -2.18 0.19 20.47
CA ASP A 147 -3.19 0.07 21.52
C ASP A 147 -4.36 -0.80 21.06
N GLU A 148 -5.46 -0.84 21.80
CA GLU A 148 -6.65 -1.64 21.44
C GLU A 148 -7.36 -1.16 20.18
N ARG A 149 -7.19 0.11 19.83
CA ARG A 149 -7.83 0.72 18.66
C ARG A 149 -6.85 0.71 17.49
N PRO A 150 -7.29 0.26 16.30
CA PRO A 150 -6.43 0.23 15.13
C PRO A 150 -5.81 1.60 14.83
N ASP A 151 -4.48 1.62 14.70
CA ASP A 151 -3.65 2.75 14.29
C ASP A 151 -3.92 4.05 15.10
N ALA A 152 -4.21 3.91 16.41
CA ALA A 152 -4.61 5.03 17.26
C ALA A 152 -3.56 5.44 18.29
N GLY A 153 -2.57 4.60 18.57
CA GLY A 153 -1.55 4.88 19.58
C GLY A 153 -0.56 5.97 19.17
N ASP A 154 0.22 6.42 20.14
CA ASP A 154 1.15 7.55 20.01
C ASP A 154 2.19 7.33 18.90
N ILE A 155 2.44 8.38 18.13
CA ILE A 155 3.38 8.38 17.01
C ILE A 155 4.82 8.50 17.52
N VAL A 156 5.69 7.66 16.96
CA VAL A 156 7.13 7.65 17.26
C VAL A 156 7.91 8.37 16.15
N ALA A 157 7.62 8.05 14.90
CA ALA A 157 8.25 8.67 13.74
C ALA A 157 7.34 8.56 12.51
N ALA A 158 7.54 9.44 11.55
CA ALA A 158 6.88 9.37 10.25
C ALA A 158 7.82 9.81 9.12
N GLN A 159 7.68 9.19 7.95
CA GLN A 159 8.42 9.52 6.75
C GLN A 159 7.46 9.73 5.60
N SER A 160 7.47 10.92 5.00
CA SER A 160 6.61 11.28 3.87
C SER A 160 7.25 10.93 2.53
N VAL A 161 6.39 10.58 1.55
CA VAL A 161 6.75 10.42 0.13
C VAL A 161 5.73 11.12 -0.77
N PRO A 162 6.14 11.63 -1.94
CA PRO A 162 5.21 12.22 -2.90
C PRO A 162 4.43 11.15 -3.66
N ILE A 163 3.17 11.45 -3.97
CA ILE A 163 2.35 10.76 -4.96
C ILE A 163 2.36 11.62 -6.22
N LEU A 164 3.00 11.12 -7.28
CA LEU A 164 3.06 11.81 -8.57
C LEU A 164 1.77 11.63 -9.36
N PRO A 165 1.46 12.50 -10.33
CA PRO A 165 0.18 12.48 -11.04
C PRO A 165 -0.20 11.13 -11.64
N ASP A 166 0.74 10.40 -12.21
CA ASP A 166 0.50 9.12 -12.89
C ASP A 166 0.94 7.88 -12.05
N ASP A 167 1.34 8.07 -10.78
CA ASP A 167 1.69 6.95 -9.91
C ASP A 167 0.48 6.05 -9.66
N THR A 168 0.64 4.78 -9.91
CA THR A 168 -0.31 3.75 -9.46
C THR A 168 -0.15 3.45 -7.98
N ALA A 169 -1.15 2.82 -7.36
CA ALA A 169 -1.05 2.39 -5.97
C ALA A 169 0.16 1.46 -5.73
N ARG A 170 0.57 0.66 -6.73
CA ARG A 170 1.77 -0.17 -6.65
C ARG A 170 3.04 0.69 -6.58
N GLU A 171 3.20 1.67 -7.47
CA GLU A 171 4.36 2.56 -7.49
C GLU A 171 4.45 3.39 -6.19
N VAL A 172 3.30 3.85 -5.66
CA VAL A 172 3.24 4.53 -4.36
C VAL A 172 3.59 3.57 -3.21
N PHE A 173 3.12 2.32 -3.26
CA PHE A 173 3.46 1.31 -2.26
C PHE A 173 4.97 1.04 -2.19
N ASP A 174 5.64 0.99 -3.34
CA ASP A 174 7.09 0.80 -3.38
C ASP A 174 7.83 2.00 -2.73
N LYS A 175 7.35 3.24 -2.94
CA LYS A 175 7.86 4.43 -2.24
C LYS A 175 7.60 4.37 -0.73
N VAL A 176 6.40 3.95 -0.32
CA VAL A 176 6.04 3.77 1.10
C VAL A 176 6.89 2.70 1.76
N THR A 177 7.25 1.64 1.03
CA THR A 177 8.16 0.60 1.52
C THR A 177 9.53 1.16 1.86
N VAL A 178 10.09 2.01 0.99
CA VAL A 178 11.37 2.70 1.27
C VAL A 178 11.22 3.71 2.41
N ALA A 179 10.10 4.45 2.47
CA ALA A 179 9.82 5.35 3.58
C ALA A 179 9.75 4.61 4.93
N ALA A 180 9.21 3.39 4.93
CA ALA A 180 9.15 2.53 6.10
C ALA A 180 10.54 2.17 6.63
N GLU A 181 11.46 1.80 5.74
CA GLU A 181 12.85 1.52 6.10
C GLU A 181 13.55 2.76 6.68
N ILE A 182 13.46 3.90 6.00
CA ILE A 182 14.07 5.16 6.45
C ILE A 182 13.50 5.58 7.81
N CYS A 183 12.18 5.47 7.99
CA CYS A 183 11.51 5.79 9.23
C CYS A 183 12.02 4.93 10.40
N LEU A 184 12.08 3.60 10.20
CA LEU A 184 12.55 2.67 11.21
C LEU A 184 14.04 2.84 11.51
N ASP A 185 14.87 2.89 10.45
CA ASP A 185 16.33 3.06 10.58
C ASP A 185 16.69 4.31 11.35
N GLY A 186 16.05 5.44 11.02
CA GLY A 186 16.34 6.73 11.64
C GLY A 186 15.94 6.82 13.11
N VAL A 187 14.87 6.11 13.53
CA VAL A 187 14.38 6.22 14.93
C VAL A 187 14.82 5.08 15.84
N PHE A 188 15.27 3.95 15.28
CA PHE A 188 15.62 2.76 16.05
C PHE A 188 16.69 3.01 17.13
N PRO A 189 17.78 3.77 16.88
CA PRO A 189 18.75 4.12 17.93
C PRO A 189 18.12 4.84 19.13
N ALA A 190 17.17 5.75 18.88
CA ALA A 190 16.45 6.45 19.94
C ALA A 190 15.49 5.53 20.70
N LEU A 191 14.85 4.57 20.01
CA LEU A 191 14.07 3.51 20.67
C LEU A 191 14.96 2.69 21.59
N VAL A 192 16.13 2.25 21.14
CA VAL A 192 17.10 1.49 21.95
C VAL A 192 17.52 2.29 23.19
N ALA A 193 17.83 3.57 23.01
CA ALA A 193 18.25 4.47 24.10
C ALA A 193 17.11 4.88 25.05
N GLY A 194 15.83 4.59 24.69
CA GLY A 194 14.66 5.04 25.47
C GLY A 194 14.36 6.54 25.34
N THR A 195 14.89 7.19 24.30
CA THR A 195 14.73 8.64 24.03
C THR A 195 13.86 8.92 22.81
N ALA A 196 13.25 7.90 22.21
CA ALA A 196 12.39 8.06 21.06
C ALA A 196 11.19 8.98 21.39
N PRO A 197 10.77 9.84 20.45
CA PRO A 197 9.58 10.66 20.64
C PRO A 197 8.35 9.82 20.91
N ARG A 198 7.41 10.42 21.64
CA ARG A 198 6.08 9.85 21.85
C ARG A 198 5.06 10.97 21.70
N LEU A 199 4.59 11.15 20.45
CA LEU A 199 3.70 12.23 20.07
C LEU A 199 2.25 11.75 20.06
N ARG A 200 1.34 12.53 20.61
CA ARG A 200 -0.09 12.21 20.58
C ARG A 200 -0.55 12.02 19.13
N ASN A 201 -1.20 10.91 18.84
CA ASN A 201 -1.89 10.69 17.58
C ASN A 201 -3.31 11.31 17.66
N ALA A 202 -3.49 12.46 17.02
CA ALA A 202 -4.73 13.24 17.08
C ALA A 202 -5.83 12.61 16.18
N ILE A 203 -6.30 11.44 16.56
CA ILE A 203 -7.24 10.63 15.76
C ILE A 203 -8.58 11.31 15.48
N GLU A 204 -8.95 12.30 16.28
CA GLU A 204 -10.17 13.12 16.15
C GLU A 204 -10.19 13.98 14.88
N VAL A 205 -9.02 14.34 14.34
CA VAL A 205 -8.88 15.10 13.08
C VAL A 205 -8.40 14.22 11.92
N GLY A 206 -8.31 12.92 12.16
CA GLY A 206 -7.85 11.94 11.18
C GLY A 206 -8.98 11.32 10.36
N SER A 207 -8.62 10.28 9.60
CA SER A 207 -9.59 9.47 8.86
C SER A 207 -9.37 7.98 9.11
N TYR A 208 -10.42 7.18 8.90
CA TYR A 208 -10.39 5.72 9.01
C TYR A 208 -11.07 5.08 7.81
N PHE A 209 -10.43 4.09 7.21
CA PHE A 209 -10.95 3.38 6.04
C PHE A 209 -10.95 1.86 6.27
N GLY A 210 -12.01 1.22 5.75
CA GLY A 210 -12.15 -0.23 5.73
C GLY A 210 -11.34 -0.90 4.62
N GLY A 211 -11.49 -2.22 4.51
CA GLY A 211 -11.01 -2.97 3.36
C GLY A 211 -11.73 -2.57 2.09
N ARG A 212 -11.14 -2.88 0.94
CA ARG A 212 -11.74 -2.65 -0.37
C ARG A 212 -12.28 -3.95 -0.95
N THR A 213 -13.32 -3.85 -1.77
CA THR A 213 -13.91 -4.93 -2.56
C THR A 213 -13.67 -4.66 -4.06
N PRO A 214 -13.78 -5.64 -4.93
CA PRO A 214 -13.69 -5.42 -6.38
C PRO A 214 -14.69 -4.38 -6.92
N GLU A 215 -15.88 -4.29 -6.33
CA GLU A 215 -16.92 -3.31 -6.74
C GLU A 215 -16.49 -1.86 -6.45
N ASP A 216 -15.63 -1.62 -5.47
CA ASP A 216 -15.05 -0.29 -5.22
C ASP A 216 -14.16 0.20 -6.38
N GLY A 217 -13.82 -0.70 -7.32
CA GLY A 217 -13.08 -0.41 -8.53
C GLY A 217 -13.98 -0.16 -9.76
N ARG A 218 -15.30 -0.13 -9.64
CA ARG A 218 -16.21 0.13 -10.76
C ARG A 218 -16.17 1.61 -11.16
N ILE A 219 -16.00 1.85 -12.48
CA ILE A 219 -15.97 3.21 -13.03
C ILE A 219 -17.40 3.76 -13.11
N ASP A 220 -17.62 4.94 -12.55
CA ASP A 220 -18.79 5.77 -12.81
C ASP A 220 -18.40 6.88 -13.80
N TRP A 221 -18.64 6.62 -15.08
CA TRP A 221 -18.27 7.55 -16.16
C TRP A 221 -18.94 8.92 -16.09
N SER A 222 -19.93 9.13 -15.23
CA SER A 222 -20.51 10.45 -14.95
C SER A 222 -19.56 11.40 -14.20
N LYS A 223 -18.46 10.88 -13.64
CA LYS A 223 -17.48 11.65 -12.90
C LYS A 223 -16.45 12.34 -13.81
N PRO A 224 -15.75 13.39 -13.29
CA PRO A 224 -14.66 14.05 -14.01
C PRO A 224 -13.47 13.13 -14.29
N ALA A 225 -12.74 13.41 -15.37
CA ALA A 225 -11.56 12.63 -15.77
C ALA A 225 -10.51 12.47 -14.66
N THR A 226 -10.27 13.50 -13.86
CA THR A 226 -9.32 13.44 -12.74
C THR A 226 -9.72 12.43 -11.67
N VAL A 227 -11.01 12.37 -11.33
CA VAL A 227 -11.55 11.41 -10.35
C VAL A 227 -11.45 9.99 -10.89
N LEU A 228 -11.75 9.79 -12.18
CA LEU A 228 -11.65 8.49 -12.83
C LEU A 228 -10.21 8.03 -12.99
N HIS A 229 -9.29 8.94 -13.28
CA HIS A 229 -7.86 8.66 -13.29
C HIS A 229 -7.37 8.17 -11.91
N ASP A 230 -7.76 8.87 -10.84
CA ASP A 230 -7.41 8.47 -9.47
C ASP A 230 -7.97 7.10 -9.11
N LEU A 231 -9.20 6.77 -9.55
CA LEU A 231 -9.77 5.43 -9.38
C LEU A 231 -8.94 4.38 -10.12
N VAL A 232 -8.65 4.58 -11.41
CA VAL A 232 -7.91 3.61 -12.23
C VAL A 232 -6.54 3.34 -11.63
N ARG A 233 -5.76 4.39 -11.29
CA ARG A 233 -4.43 4.21 -10.73
C ARG A 233 -4.43 3.60 -9.32
N ALA A 234 -5.51 3.79 -8.53
CA ALA A 234 -5.67 3.16 -7.22
C ALA A 234 -5.92 1.65 -7.27
N VAL A 235 -6.44 1.14 -8.39
CA VAL A 235 -6.75 -0.29 -8.58
C VAL A 235 -5.98 -0.93 -9.74
N ALA A 236 -5.00 -0.23 -10.31
CA ALA A 236 -4.12 -0.74 -11.36
C ALA A 236 -3.36 -2.00 -10.91
N PRO A 237 -2.90 -2.86 -11.82
CA PRO A 237 -2.16 -4.07 -11.46
C PRO A 237 -1.03 -3.82 -10.44
N PRO A 238 -0.84 -4.72 -9.47
CA PRO A 238 -1.36 -6.09 -9.35
C PRO A 238 -2.78 -6.20 -8.78
N TYR A 239 -3.46 -5.08 -8.54
CA TYR A 239 -4.88 -5.08 -8.18
C TYR A 239 -5.77 -5.39 -9.41
N PRO A 240 -7.07 -5.67 -9.21
CA PRO A 240 -7.93 -6.19 -10.29
C PRO A 240 -8.14 -5.30 -11.51
N GLY A 241 -7.75 -4.01 -11.47
CA GLY A 241 -8.09 -3.02 -12.50
C GLY A 241 -9.46 -2.37 -12.28
N ALA A 242 -9.74 -1.28 -12.99
CA ALA A 242 -11.00 -0.55 -12.90
C ALA A 242 -12.06 -1.20 -13.82
N LEU A 243 -13.17 -1.62 -13.22
CA LEU A 243 -14.24 -2.36 -13.90
C LEU A 243 -15.14 -1.41 -14.70
N THR A 244 -15.46 -1.77 -15.92
CA THR A 244 -16.34 -1.01 -16.83
C THR A 244 -16.95 -1.91 -17.90
N SER A 245 -17.68 -1.31 -18.85
CA SER A 245 -18.03 -1.95 -20.12
C SER A 245 -17.71 -1.06 -21.32
N VAL A 246 -17.38 -1.68 -22.45
CA VAL A 246 -17.19 -1.03 -23.75
C VAL A 246 -18.19 -1.63 -24.72
N SER A 247 -19.12 -0.82 -25.21
CA SER A 247 -20.26 -1.31 -26.07
C SER A 247 -20.99 -2.49 -25.44
N GLY A 248 -21.24 -2.44 -24.12
CA GLY A 248 -21.93 -3.49 -23.37
C GLY A 248 -21.11 -4.74 -23.08
N ARG A 249 -19.83 -4.79 -23.45
CA ARG A 249 -18.94 -5.92 -23.17
C ARG A 249 -18.12 -5.66 -21.91
N PRO A 250 -17.95 -6.64 -21.02
CA PRO A 250 -17.12 -6.49 -19.84
C PRO A 250 -15.68 -6.03 -20.18
N ALA A 251 -15.22 -5.00 -19.49
CA ALA A 251 -13.90 -4.44 -19.73
C ALA A 251 -13.23 -4.02 -18.42
N ARG A 252 -11.91 -3.85 -18.46
CA ARG A 252 -11.09 -3.30 -17.37
C ARG A 252 -10.18 -2.25 -17.93
N VAL A 253 -10.16 -1.09 -17.29
CA VAL A 253 -9.17 -0.05 -17.55
C VAL A 253 -8.04 -0.22 -16.53
N LEU A 254 -6.81 -0.44 -17.02
CA LEU A 254 -5.67 -0.77 -16.19
C LEU A 254 -4.70 0.40 -16.02
N ARG A 255 -4.63 1.31 -17.00
CA ARG A 255 -3.79 2.51 -16.94
C ARG A 255 -4.40 3.63 -17.78
N THR A 256 -4.34 4.84 -17.22
CA THR A 256 -4.82 6.06 -17.91
C THR A 256 -3.86 7.21 -17.68
N ARG A 257 -4.06 8.29 -18.48
CA ARG A 257 -3.51 9.63 -18.23
C ARG A 257 -4.57 10.68 -18.49
N VAL A 258 -4.59 11.74 -17.71
CA VAL A 258 -5.42 12.91 -17.97
C VAL A 258 -4.81 13.67 -19.16
N LEU A 259 -5.57 13.80 -20.27
CA LEU A 259 -5.15 14.58 -21.42
C LEU A 259 -5.58 16.04 -21.30
N ASP A 260 -6.86 16.25 -20.95
CA ASP A 260 -7.43 17.56 -20.74
C ASP A 260 -8.46 17.49 -19.62
N ALA A 261 -8.14 18.12 -18.50
CA ALA A 261 -9.04 18.17 -17.35
C ALA A 261 -10.18 19.21 -17.53
N ALA A 262 -10.02 20.16 -18.46
CA ALA A 262 -10.96 21.25 -18.69
C ALA A 262 -11.92 20.99 -19.86
N ALA A 263 -11.76 19.87 -20.59
CA ALA A 263 -12.67 19.53 -21.65
C ALA A 263 -14.12 19.44 -21.13
N PRO A 264 -15.11 19.92 -21.89
CA PRO A 264 -16.50 19.95 -21.46
C PRO A 264 -17.04 18.55 -21.21
N ALA A 265 -18.04 18.46 -20.33
CA ALA A 265 -18.80 17.24 -20.11
C ALA A 265 -19.50 16.77 -21.40
N GLY A 266 -19.58 15.46 -21.59
CA GLY A 266 -20.21 14.87 -22.77
C GLY A 266 -20.71 13.44 -22.52
N ALA A 267 -21.26 12.81 -23.52
CA ALA A 267 -21.62 11.40 -23.42
C ALA A 267 -20.34 10.57 -23.20
N PRO A 268 -20.33 9.63 -22.23
CA PRO A 268 -19.18 8.78 -21.99
C PRO A 268 -18.92 7.85 -23.18
N VAL A 269 -17.83 8.08 -23.89
CA VAL A 269 -17.46 7.27 -25.06
C VAL A 269 -15.94 7.04 -25.11
N LEU A 270 -15.54 5.90 -25.65
CA LEU A 270 -14.19 5.57 -26.04
C LEU A 270 -14.03 5.85 -27.54
N ALA A 271 -13.05 6.65 -27.90
CA ALA A 271 -12.76 7.01 -29.28
C ALA A 271 -11.29 6.77 -29.62
N LEU A 272 -11.02 6.45 -30.88
CA LEU A 272 -9.68 6.48 -31.46
C LEU A 272 -9.32 7.90 -31.85
N ARG A 273 -8.17 8.40 -31.43
CA ARG A 273 -7.66 9.73 -31.80
C ARG A 273 -6.22 9.65 -32.27
N ALA A 274 -5.90 10.33 -33.35
CA ALA A 274 -4.52 10.50 -33.79
C ALA A 274 -3.72 11.27 -32.73
N ASP A 275 -2.52 10.81 -32.42
CA ASP A 275 -1.64 11.41 -31.39
C ASP A 275 -1.16 12.81 -31.82
N ALA A 276 -1.00 13.03 -33.14
CA ALA A 276 -0.73 14.33 -33.74
C ALA A 276 -1.29 14.41 -35.19
N PRO A 277 -1.55 15.62 -35.72
CA PRO A 277 -1.98 15.77 -37.09
C PRO A 277 -0.99 15.13 -38.08
N GLY A 278 -1.51 14.28 -38.98
CA GLY A 278 -0.71 13.58 -39.99
C GLY A 278 0.10 12.38 -39.52
N THR A 279 -0.04 11.93 -38.30
CA THR A 279 0.57 10.69 -37.81
C THR A 279 -0.36 9.49 -37.99
N THR A 280 0.23 8.30 -38.12
CA THR A 280 -0.48 7.02 -38.09
C THR A 280 -0.59 6.46 -36.66
N SER A 281 0.05 7.10 -35.68
CA SER A 281 -0.03 6.73 -34.27
C SER A 281 -1.34 7.22 -33.66
N GLU A 282 -2.02 6.32 -32.95
CA GLU A 282 -3.33 6.56 -32.35
C GLU A 282 -3.38 6.13 -30.91
N SER A 283 -4.20 6.82 -30.16
CA SER A 283 -4.52 6.52 -28.77
C SER A 283 -6.00 6.24 -28.57
N LEU A 284 -6.30 5.44 -27.58
CA LEU A 284 -7.66 5.28 -27.05
C LEU A 284 -7.93 6.44 -26.08
N VAL A 285 -8.97 7.22 -26.39
CA VAL A 285 -9.34 8.39 -25.57
C VAL A 285 -10.77 8.23 -25.09
N ALA A 286 -10.96 8.27 -23.77
CA ALA A 286 -12.27 8.33 -23.14
C ALA A 286 -12.71 9.78 -22.93
N ILE A 287 -13.92 10.13 -23.36
CA ILE A 287 -14.63 11.36 -22.98
C ILE A 287 -15.38 11.03 -21.68
N CYS A 288 -15.18 11.86 -20.65
CA CYS A 288 -15.80 11.62 -19.34
C CYS A 288 -17.09 12.45 -19.19
N GLY A 289 -18.14 11.83 -18.64
CA GLY A 289 -19.44 12.48 -18.46
C GLY A 289 -19.40 13.70 -17.54
N GLY A 290 -18.55 13.69 -16.54
CA GLY A 290 -18.31 14.83 -15.64
C GLY A 290 -17.29 15.86 -16.15
N GLY A 291 -16.87 15.74 -17.41
CA GLY A 291 -15.86 16.60 -18.05
C GLY A 291 -14.45 16.03 -18.00
N GLY A 292 -13.64 16.53 -18.91
CA GLY A 292 -12.27 16.08 -19.13
C GLY A 292 -12.18 14.84 -20.05
N THR A 293 -10.94 14.56 -20.45
CA THR A 293 -10.62 13.40 -21.31
C THR A 293 -9.46 12.60 -20.72
N LEU A 294 -9.53 11.28 -20.87
CA LEU A 294 -8.48 10.35 -20.45
C LEU A 294 -7.89 9.63 -21.66
N ARG A 295 -6.59 9.55 -21.76
CA ARG A 295 -5.94 8.53 -22.58
C ARG A 295 -5.95 7.23 -21.82
N ILE A 296 -6.36 6.16 -22.48
CA ILE A 296 -6.33 4.81 -21.93
C ILE A 296 -5.06 4.12 -22.48
N ASP A 297 -4.09 3.93 -21.61
CA ASP A 297 -2.80 3.33 -21.97
C ASP A 297 -2.84 1.79 -21.90
N ALA A 298 -3.76 1.22 -21.09
CA ALA A 298 -3.97 -0.22 -21.03
C ALA A 298 -5.44 -0.55 -20.78
N LEU A 299 -6.00 -1.39 -21.66
CA LEU A 299 -7.40 -1.79 -21.70
C LEU A 299 -7.52 -3.30 -21.92
N GLU A 300 -8.38 -3.94 -21.14
CA GLU A 300 -8.87 -5.29 -21.41
C GLU A 300 -10.35 -5.26 -21.78
N ILE A 301 -10.75 -6.04 -22.79
CA ILE A 301 -12.15 -6.30 -23.14
C ILE A 301 -12.31 -7.80 -23.21
N ASP A 302 -13.33 -8.36 -22.53
CA ASP A 302 -13.57 -9.81 -22.41
C ASP A 302 -12.34 -10.59 -21.87
N GLY A 303 -11.49 -9.94 -21.05
CA GLY A 303 -10.28 -10.54 -20.47
C GLY A 303 -9.03 -10.50 -21.37
N GLU A 304 -9.12 -9.91 -22.56
CA GLU A 304 -8.01 -9.78 -23.51
C GLU A 304 -7.50 -8.33 -23.60
N HIS A 305 -6.19 -8.14 -23.62
CA HIS A 305 -5.59 -6.83 -23.85
C HIS A 305 -5.89 -6.32 -25.26
N HIS A 306 -6.27 -5.04 -25.34
CA HIS A 306 -6.61 -4.38 -26.59
C HIS A 306 -5.75 -3.15 -26.86
N THR A 307 -5.06 -3.15 -27.99
CA THR A 307 -4.39 -1.98 -28.57
C THR A 307 -5.39 -1.12 -29.36
N PRO A 308 -5.09 0.15 -29.69
CA PRO A 308 -5.91 0.96 -30.59
C PRO A 308 -6.25 0.25 -31.92
N ALA A 309 -5.26 -0.41 -32.52
CA ALA A 309 -5.44 -1.17 -33.76
C ALA A 309 -6.43 -2.36 -33.60
N MET A 310 -6.37 -3.08 -32.46
CA MET A 310 -7.31 -4.17 -32.18
C MET A 310 -8.74 -3.66 -31.94
N VAL A 311 -8.86 -2.51 -31.25
CA VAL A 311 -10.17 -1.86 -31.06
C VAL A 311 -10.76 -1.46 -32.41
N ARG A 312 -9.96 -0.84 -33.30
CA ARG A 312 -10.38 -0.51 -34.66
C ARG A 312 -10.81 -1.74 -35.47
N ALA A 313 -10.00 -2.79 -35.44
CA ALA A 313 -10.31 -4.02 -36.19
C ALA A 313 -11.61 -4.68 -35.72
N ARG A 314 -11.90 -4.61 -34.42
CA ARG A 314 -13.06 -5.26 -33.82
C ARG A 314 -14.35 -4.43 -33.89
N PHE A 315 -14.25 -3.09 -33.75
CA PHE A 315 -15.39 -2.20 -33.57
C PHE A 315 -15.51 -1.11 -34.65
N GLY A 316 -14.52 -0.97 -35.53
CA GLY A 316 -14.45 0.12 -36.52
C GLY A 316 -13.97 1.43 -35.92
N ASP A 317 -14.23 2.54 -36.62
CA ASP A 317 -13.80 3.90 -36.26
C ASP A 317 -14.83 4.69 -35.46
N THR A 318 -15.97 4.10 -35.14
CA THR A 318 -17.05 4.75 -34.39
C THR A 318 -16.70 4.86 -32.90
N ALA A 319 -17.14 5.95 -32.28
CA ALA A 319 -17.05 6.10 -30.83
C ALA A 319 -17.89 5.03 -30.11
N LEU A 320 -17.32 4.37 -29.13
CA LEU A 320 -17.92 3.24 -28.40
C LEU A 320 -18.48 3.73 -27.06
N PRO A 321 -19.77 3.44 -26.75
CA PRO A 321 -20.33 3.81 -25.47
C PRO A 321 -19.61 3.11 -24.31
N LEU A 322 -19.36 3.86 -23.22
CA LEU A 322 -18.79 3.42 -21.96
C LEU A 322 -19.87 3.32 -20.89
N GLY A 323 -19.86 2.23 -20.09
CA GLY A 323 -20.86 1.99 -19.05
C GLY A 323 -20.32 1.25 -17.81
#